data_3e6a1a5fdd937eeab9ba65b5c9819556
#
_entry.id   3e6a1a5fdd937eeab9ba65b5c9819556
#
_cell.length_a   1.000
_cell.length_b   1.000
_cell.length_c   1.000
_cell.angle_alpha   90.00
_cell.angle_beta   90.00
_cell.angle_gamma   90.00
#
_symmetry.space_group_name_H-M   'P 1'
#
loop_
_entity.id
_entity.type
_entity.pdbx_description
1 polymer ?
#
loop_
_entity_poly.entity_id
_entity_poly.type
_entity_poly.pdbx_seq_one_letter_code
_entity_poly.pdbx_strand_id
1 'polypeptide(L)'
;MDAFQELPDKVTELVKSFNSSAAFGDSSLNTLAITQYTFFMFVGIILMLVVFFKFKKKQSESLVPNGRFVNGVEFLVEFVRDDLCKGIMGKGLWRRHFPFIATIFFFVLFNNILGIIPGLHPGTGTIGVTAALAVVSFIYFIVMGVRARGGWGYIKSLAPAGLPAPMAILIWVIELFSTLLRPITLAIRLFCNMYAGHIVMGTFAILASLFFEPLLQQVTAAAFGGAVVSAAWIAVLIIIYLVEILVAVIQAYVFALLSAVYVSSAEDVEES
;
A
#
# COMPACT_ATOMS: atom_id res chain seq x y z
N MET A 1 14.92 -9.21 34.77
CA MET A 1 16.04 -9.32 33.81
C MET A 1 15.74 -10.33 32.68
N ASP A 2 14.91 -11.31 32.99
CA ASP A 2 14.58 -12.41 32.05
C ASP A 2 13.77 -11.96 30.81
N ALA A 3 12.92 -10.95 30.95
CA ALA A 3 12.10 -10.44 29.85
C ALA A 3 12.91 -9.94 28.64
N PHE A 4 14.08 -9.31 28.88
CA PHE A 4 14.95 -8.88 27.77
C PHE A 4 15.78 -10.02 27.17
N GLN A 5 15.95 -11.13 27.90
CA GLN A 5 16.64 -12.31 27.35
C GLN A 5 15.73 -13.14 26.43
N GLU A 6 14.42 -13.16 26.68
CA GLU A 6 13.44 -13.84 25.83
C GLU A 6 13.05 -13.03 24.58
N LEU A 7 13.29 -11.72 24.57
CA LEU A 7 12.90 -10.83 23.48
C LEU A 7 13.47 -11.25 22.12
N PRO A 8 14.78 -11.58 21.97
CA PRO A 8 15.34 -11.97 20.67
C PRO A 8 14.68 -13.22 20.09
N ASP A 9 14.35 -14.19 20.92
CA ASP A 9 13.72 -15.44 20.48
C ASP A 9 12.29 -15.19 20.04
N LYS A 10 11.50 -14.44 20.81
CA LYS A 10 10.13 -14.07 20.46
C LYS A 10 10.05 -13.18 19.21
N VAL A 11 11.00 -12.25 19.04
CA VAL A 11 11.10 -11.43 17.80
C VAL A 11 11.50 -12.29 16.60
N THR A 12 12.40 -13.26 16.80
CA THR A 12 12.78 -14.18 15.72
C THR A 12 11.60 -15.06 15.32
N GLU A 13 10.80 -15.50 16.25
CA GLU A 13 9.55 -16.25 16.01
C GLU A 13 8.52 -15.38 15.29
N LEU A 14 8.37 -14.12 15.71
CA LEU A 14 7.54 -13.13 15.02
C LEU A 14 7.97 -12.97 13.55
N VAL A 15 9.26 -12.76 13.30
CA VAL A 15 9.77 -12.62 11.93
C VAL A 15 9.55 -13.90 11.11
N LYS A 16 9.69 -15.09 11.72
CA LYS A 16 9.37 -16.36 11.06
C LYS A 16 7.89 -16.50 10.74
N SER A 17 6.99 -15.96 11.55
CA SER A 17 5.54 -16.00 11.31
C SER A 17 5.12 -15.16 10.09
N PHE A 18 5.94 -14.19 9.67
CA PHE A 18 5.75 -13.45 8.42
C PHE A 18 6.17 -14.24 7.18
N ASN A 19 6.89 -15.37 7.33
CA ASN A 19 7.06 -16.27 6.21
C ASN A 19 5.70 -16.85 5.83
N SER A 20 5.36 -16.72 4.54
CA SER A 20 4.04 -17.09 4.03
C SER A 20 3.71 -18.56 4.34
N SER A 21 2.85 -18.81 5.32
CA SER A 21 2.25 -20.11 5.55
C SER A 21 1.02 -20.29 4.66
N ALA A 22 0.80 -21.51 4.17
CA ALA A 22 -0.41 -21.83 3.41
C ALA A 22 -1.62 -21.71 4.34
N ALA A 23 -2.59 -20.84 4.02
CA ALA A 23 -3.86 -20.77 4.73
C ALA A 23 -4.79 -21.93 4.33
N PHE A 24 -4.72 -22.34 3.06
CA PHE A 24 -5.46 -23.47 2.51
C PHE A 24 -4.58 -24.20 1.48
N GLY A 25 -4.47 -25.53 1.60
CA GLY A 25 -3.69 -26.36 0.71
C GLY A 25 -2.42 -26.89 1.36
N ASP A 26 -1.90 -27.99 0.81
CA ASP A 26 -0.69 -28.63 1.31
C ASP A 26 0.55 -27.91 0.76
N SER A 27 1.43 -27.46 1.64
CA SER A 27 2.66 -26.73 1.29
C SER A 27 3.64 -27.55 0.43
N SER A 28 3.43 -28.86 0.35
CA SER A 28 4.25 -29.79 -0.45
C SER A 28 3.92 -29.80 -1.95
N LEU A 29 2.76 -29.29 -2.38
CA LEU A 29 2.28 -29.29 -3.77
C LEU A 29 2.30 -27.92 -4.49
N ASN A 30 2.97 -26.97 -3.96
CA ASN A 30 3.69 -25.81 -4.49
C ASN A 30 3.05 -24.80 -5.46
N THR A 31 1.89 -24.98 -6.06
CA THR A 31 1.46 -24.03 -7.11
C THR A 31 0.08 -23.40 -6.93
N LEU A 32 -0.73 -23.92 -6.03
CA LEU A 32 -2.11 -23.41 -5.81
C LEU A 32 -2.47 -23.15 -4.34
N ALA A 33 -1.47 -23.17 -3.44
CA ALA A 33 -1.72 -22.88 -2.03
C ALA A 33 -2.03 -21.37 -1.86
N ILE A 34 -3.23 -21.08 -1.37
CA ILE A 34 -3.60 -19.71 -1.01
C ILE A 34 -2.86 -19.36 0.28
N THR A 35 -1.95 -18.39 0.20
CA THR A 35 -1.25 -17.88 1.37
C THR A 35 -2.19 -17.03 2.23
N GLN A 36 -1.89 -16.90 3.53
CA GLN A 36 -2.66 -16.04 4.44
C GLN A 36 -2.80 -14.61 3.87
N TYR A 37 -1.74 -14.06 3.29
CA TYR A 37 -1.74 -12.73 2.68
C TYR A 37 -2.68 -12.62 1.48
N THR A 38 -2.70 -13.63 0.61
CA THR A 38 -3.61 -13.68 -0.53
C THR A 38 -5.07 -13.75 -0.08
N PHE A 39 -5.34 -14.52 0.98
CA PHE A 39 -6.68 -14.60 1.57
C PHE A 39 -7.13 -13.21 2.08
N PHE A 40 -6.29 -12.53 2.88
CA PHE A 40 -6.63 -11.20 3.38
C PHE A 40 -6.68 -10.15 2.28
N MET A 41 -5.93 -10.28 1.20
CA MET A 41 -6.08 -9.44 0.00
C MET A 41 -7.50 -9.56 -0.59
N PHE A 42 -8.04 -10.77 -0.72
CA PHE A 42 -9.42 -10.96 -1.18
C PHE A 42 -10.43 -10.39 -0.20
N VAL A 43 -10.20 -10.53 1.10
CA VAL A 43 -11.04 -9.89 2.12
C VAL A 43 -11.03 -8.36 1.96
N GLY A 44 -9.88 -7.76 1.71
CA GLY A 44 -9.75 -6.33 1.43
C GLY A 44 -10.52 -5.90 0.18
N ILE A 45 -10.47 -6.69 -0.90
CA ILE A 45 -11.25 -6.44 -2.13
C ILE A 45 -12.75 -6.52 -1.83
N ILE A 46 -13.20 -7.55 -1.12
CA ILE A 46 -14.61 -7.72 -0.76
C ILE A 46 -15.09 -6.54 0.09
N LEU A 47 -14.29 -6.13 1.08
CA LEU A 47 -14.60 -4.97 1.93
C LEU A 47 -14.73 -3.70 1.10
N MET A 48 -13.79 -3.44 0.19
CA MET A 48 -13.85 -2.33 -0.75
C MET A 48 -15.14 -2.37 -1.58
N LEU A 49 -15.48 -3.49 -2.17
CA LEU A 49 -16.71 -3.65 -2.97
C LEU A 49 -17.96 -3.41 -2.11
N VAL A 50 -18.04 -3.96 -0.91
CA VAL A 50 -19.18 -3.76 0.01
C VAL A 50 -19.35 -2.28 0.36
N VAL A 51 -18.25 -1.55 0.63
CA VAL A 51 -18.29 -0.12 0.91
C VAL A 51 -18.85 0.64 -0.29
N PHE A 52 -18.35 0.38 -1.51
CA PHE A 52 -18.83 1.05 -2.71
C PHE A 52 -20.27 0.67 -3.10
N PHE A 53 -20.68 -0.57 -2.90
CA PHE A 53 -22.09 -0.96 -3.11
C PHE A 53 -23.03 -0.25 -2.14
N LYS A 54 -22.68 -0.18 -0.85
CA LYS A 54 -23.43 0.57 0.15
C LYS A 54 -23.48 2.08 -0.16
N PHE A 55 -22.35 2.64 -0.60
CA PHE A 55 -22.25 4.03 -1.02
C PHE A 55 -23.20 4.31 -2.19
N LYS A 56 -23.13 3.50 -3.27
CA LYS A 56 -23.98 3.64 -4.45
C LYS A 56 -25.48 3.53 -4.09
N LYS A 57 -25.86 2.58 -3.23
CA LYS A 57 -27.25 2.42 -2.80
C LYS A 57 -27.76 3.65 -2.06
N LYS A 58 -27.00 4.17 -1.09
CA LYS A 58 -27.38 5.37 -0.34
C LYS A 58 -27.38 6.64 -1.18
N GLN A 59 -26.48 6.77 -2.14
CA GLN A 59 -26.44 7.91 -3.06
C GLN A 59 -27.65 7.92 -4.01
N SER A 60 -28.19 6.76 -4.39
CA SER A 60 -29.39 6.69 -5.25
C SER A 60 -30.68 7.09 -4.54
N GLU A 61 -30.71 7.09 -3.20
CA GLU A 61 -31.89 7.42 -2.39
C GLU A 61 -32.08 8.93 -2.15
N SER A 62 -31.02 9.74 -2.31
CA SER A 62 -31.11 11.21 -2.14
C SER A 62 -30.10 11.94 -3.02
N LEU A 63 -30.54 13.07 -3.60
CA LEU A 63 -29.69 13.98 -4.39
C LEU A 63 -28.66 14.72 -3.54
N VAL A 64 -28.83 14.76 -2.23
CA VAL A 64 -27.90 15.37 -1.27
C VAL A 64 -27.31 14.26 -0.41
N PRO A 65 -25.95 14.18 -0.31
CA PRO A 65 -25.29 13.16 0.50
C PRO A 65 -25.75 13.30 1.96
N ASN A 66 -26.37 12.26 2.50
CA ASN A 66 -26.91 12.26 3.85
C ASN A 66 -26.24 11.18 4.70
N GLY A 67 -25.50 11.59 5.70
CA GLY A 67 -24.87 10.72 6.68
C GLY A 67 -23.34 10.69 6.64
N ARG A 68 -22.72 10.52 7.83
CA ARG A 68 -21.27 10.57 8.02
C ARG A 68 -20.50 9.58 7.13
N PHE A 69 -21.08 8.40 6.87
CA PHE A 69 -20.46 7.37 6.02
C PHE A 69 -20.40 7.82 4.55
N VAL A 70 -21.51 8.33 4.02
CA VAL A 70 -21.59 8.79 2.61
C VAL A 70 -20.64 9.95 2.40
N ASN A 71 -20.69 10.95 3.29
CA ASN A 71 -19.79 12.12 3.21
C ASN A 71 -18.31 11.72 3.30
N GLY A 72 -17.96 10.74 4.15
CA GLY A 72 -16.57 10.27 4.25
C GLY A 72 -16.07 9.57 2.98
N VAL A 73 -16.88 8.72 2.36
CA VAL A 73 -16.52 8.05 1.10
C VAL A 73 -16.48 9.06 -0.05
N GLU A 74 -17.45 10.00 -0.10
CA GLU A 74 -17.50 11.05 -1.11
C GLU A 74 -16.27 11.95 -1.02
N PHE A 75 -15.90 12.40 0.19
CA PHE A 75 -14.68 13.16 0.41
C PHE A 75 -13.42 12.46 -0.16
N LEU A 76 -13.27 11.15 0.10
CA LEU A 76 -12.14 10.40 -0.44
C LEU A 76 -12.19 10.27 -1.97
N VAL A 77 -13.38 10.08 -2.54
CA VAL A 77 -13.56 10.01 -4.00
C VAL A 77 -13.26 11.37 -4.65
N GLU A 78 -13.73 12.47 -4.03
CA GLU A 78 -13.43 13.82 -4.49
C GLU A 78 -11.96 14.17 -4.37
N PHE A 79 -11.31 13.81 -3.28
CA PHE A 79 -9.87 13.96 -3.09
C PHE A 79 -9.09 13.26 -4.23
N VAL A 80 -9.41 12.00 -4.53
CA VAL A 80 -8.74 11.29 -5.64
C VAL A 80 -9.06 11.94 -6.99
N ARG A 81 -10.31 12.41 -7.19
CA ARG A 81 -10.72 13.05 -8.44
C ARG A 81 -10.05 14.40 -8.65
N ASP A 82 -10.10 15.25 -7.65
CA ASP A 82 -9.74 16.66 -7.79
C ASP A 82 -8.23 16.88 -7.57
N ASP A 83 -7.66 16.34 -6.50
CA ASP A 83 -6.24 16.52 -6.18
C ASP A 83 -5.33 15.60 -6.98
N LEU A 84 -5.66 14.31 -7.11
CA LEU A 84 -4.81 13.37 -7.82
C LEU A 84 -5.01 13.42 -9.34
N CYS A 85 -6.26 13.33 -9.82
CA CYS A 85 -6.47 13.18 -11.25
C CYS A 85 -6.51 14.52 -11.98
N LYS A 86 -7.32 15.48 -11.52
CA LYS A 86 -7.42 16.79 -12.18
C LYS A 86 -6.18 17.66 -11.97
N GLY A 87 -5.59 17.59 -10.77
CA GLY A 87 -4.39 18.37 -10.45
C GLY A 87 -3.17 17.97 -11.28
N ILE A 88 -3.04 16.68 -11.66
CA ILE A 88 -1.88 16.15 -12.38
C ILE A 88 -2.12 16.04 -13.88
N MET A 89 -3.28 15.53 -14.30
CA MET A 89 -3.53 15.16 -15.70
C MET A 89 -4.16 16.28 -16.55
N GLY A 90 -4.47 17.45 -15.96
CA GLY A 90 -5.06 18.56 -16.68
C GLY A 90 -6.48 18.33 -17.20
N LYS A 91 -7.00 19.29 -17.99
CA LYS A 91 -8.38 19.31 -18.46
C LYS A 91 -8.56 18.28 -19.59
N GLY A 92 -9.22 17.17 -19.29
CA GLY A 92 -9.66 16.19 -20.31
C GLY A 92 -9.17 14.77 -20.09
N LEU A 93 -7.89 14.55 -19.84
CA LEU A 93 -7.31 13.22 -19.64
C LEU A 93 -7.81 12.54 -18.35
N TRP A 94 -8.01 13.30 -17.27
CA TRP A 94 -8.38 12.76 -15.97
C TRP A 94 -9.63 11.87 -15.98
N ARG A 95 -10.65 12.18 -16.79
CA ARG A 95 -11.91 11.43 -16.85
C ARG A 95 -11.71 9.98 -17.29
N ARG A 96 -10.75 9.78 -18.20
CA ARG A 96 -10.43 8.45 -18.72
C ARG A 96 -9.66 7.59 -17.72
N HIS A 97 -8.75 8.21 -16.98
CA HIS A 97 -7.83 7.51 -16.08
C HIS A 97 -8.31 7.45 -14.64
N PHE A 98 -9.27 8.31 -14.25
CA PHE A 98 -9.85 8.34 -12.91
C PHE A 98 -10.29 6.96 -12.38
N PRO A 99 -11.03 6.11 -13.12
CA PRO A 99 -11.45 4.82 -12.59
C PRO A 99 -10.27 3.91 -12.23
N PHE A 100 -9.20 3.94 -13.02
CA PHE A 100 -7.99 3.16 -12.78
C PHE A 100 -7.23 3.67 -11.55
N ILE A 101 -6.96 4.97 -11.49
CA ILE A 101 -6.24 5.59 -10.38
C ILE A 101 -7.02 5.45 -9.07
N ALA A 102 -8.33 5.67 -9.10
CA ALA A 102 -9.20 5.48 -7.94
C ALA A 102 -9.19 4.01 -7.47
N THR A 103 -9.25 3.05 -8.39
CA THR A 103 -9.20 1.63 -8.03
C THR A 103 -7.89 1.27 -7.33
N ILE A 104 -6.75 1.74 -7.84
CA ILE A 104 -5.44 1.54 -7.20
C ILE A 104 -5.41 2.17 -5.81
N PHE A 105 -5.84 3.43 -5.70
CA PHE A 105 -5.86 4.14 -4.42
C PHE A 105 -6.66 3.37 -3.36
N PHE A 106 -7.91 3.04 -3.68
CA PHE A 106 -8.78 2.35 -2.73
C PHE A 106 -8.32 0.92 -2.46
N PHE A 107 -7.82 0.20 -3.45
CA PHE A 107 -7.26 -1.14 -3.26
C PHE A 107 -6.11 -1.11 -2.25
N VAL A 108 -5.13 -0.22 -2.44
CA VAL A 108 -3.98 -0.11 -1.52
C VAL A 108 -4.45 0.37 -0.15
N LEU A 109 -5.33 1.37 -0.09
CA LEU A 109 -5.84 1.92 1.17
C LEU A 109 -6.55 0.84 2.02
N PHE A 110 -7.48 0.09 1.44
CA PHE A 110 -8.24 -0.93 2.17
C PHE A 110 -7.35 -2.08 2.63
N ASN A 111 -6.42 -2.54 1.78
CA ASN A 111 -5.49 -3.60 2.16
C ASN A 111 -4.50 -3.16 3.25
N ASN A 112 -4.01 -1.93 3.20
CA ASN A 112 -3.11 -1.38 4.21
C ASN A 112 -3.84 -1.19 5.55
N ILE A 113 -5.04 -0.59 5.54
CA ILE A 113 -5.84 -0.41 6.77
C ILE A 113 -6.22 -1.76 7.39
N LEU A 114 -6.58 -2.75 6.57
CA LEU A 114 -6.89 -4.09 7.07
C LEU A 114 -5.69 -4.70 7.79
N GLY A 115 -4.48 -4.47 7.29
CA GLY A 115 -3.25 -4.94 7.89
C GLY A 115 -2.92 -4.32 9.25
N ILE A 116 -3.38 -3.10 9.54
CA ILE A 116 -3.11 -2.45 10.83
C ILE A 116 -3.90 -3.12 11.98
N ILE A 117 -4.98 -3.83 11.67
CA ILE A 117 -5.80 -4.50 12.69
C ILE A 117 -5.02 -5.68 13.29
N PRO A 118 -4.84 -5.74 14.62
CA PRO A 118 -4.12 -6.83 15.26
C PRO A 118 -4.74 -8.19 14.93
N GLY A 119 -3.90 -9.15 14.54
CA GLY A 119 -4.33 -10.49 14.15
C GLY A 119 -4.73 -10.65 12.67
N LEU A 120 -4.77 -9.56 11.89
CA LEU A 120 -4.95 -9.63 10.45
C LEU A 120 -3.61 -9.40 9.74
N HIS A 121 -3.48 -9.94 8.53
CA HIS A 121 -2.29 -9.74 7.71
C HIS A 121 -2.61 -8.79 6.56
N PRO A 122 -1.75 -7.81 6.27
CA PRO A 122 -1.97 -6.91 5.14
C PRO A 122 -1.88 -7.68 3.82
N GLY A 123 -2.87 -7.55 2.94
CA GLY A 123 -2.79 -8.13 1.60
C GLY A 123 -1.56 -7.64 0.82
N THR A 124 -1.09 -6.43 1.10
CA THR A 124 0.11 -5.81 0.53
C THR A 124 1.41 -6.17 1.27
N GLY A 125 1.37 -7.04 2.28
CA GLY A 125 2.53 -7.49 3.05
C GLY A 125 3.43 -8.51 2.35
N THR A 126 3.12 -8.91 1.12
CA THR A 126 3.97 -9.77 0.30
C THR A 126 4.48 -9.05 -0.94
N ILE A 127 5.75 -9.31 -1.29
CA ILE A 127 6.37 -8.75 -2.48
C ILE A 127 5.63 -9.17 -3.77
N GLY A 128 5.00 -10.36 -3.78
CA GLY A 128 4.24 -10.86 -4.92
C GLY A 128 3.02 -9.98 -5.25
N VAL A 129 2.23 -9.57 -4.25
CA VAL A 129 1.05 -8.72 -4.44
C VAL A 129 1.46 -7.31 -4.84
N THR A 130 2.48 -6.74 -4.16
CA THR A 130 2.95 -5.38 -4.46
C THR A 130 3.62 -5.30 -5.82
N ALA A 131 4.39 -6.32 -6.21
CA ALA A 131 4.99 -6.42 -7.54
C ALA A 131 3.91 -6.59 -8.62
N ALA A 132 2.90 -7.44 -8.40
CA ALA A 132 1.80 -7.58 -9.35
C ALA A 132 1.07 -6.26 -9.58
N LEU A 133 0.77 -5.51 -8.50
CA LEU A 133 0.11 -4.21 -8.60
C LEU A 133 0.98 -3.19 -9.35
N ALA A 134 2.28 -3.17 -9.07
CA ALA A 134 3.23 -2.29 -9.76
C ALA A 134 3.37 -2.65 -11.24
N VAL A 135 3.38 -3.93 -11.58
CA VAL A 135 3.40 -4.41 -12.99
C VAL A 135 2.11 -4.03 -13.71
N VAL A 136 0.95 -4.16 -13.07
CA VAL A 136 -0.33 -3.71 -13.65
C VAL A 136 -0.30 -2.21 -13.94
N SER A 137 0.17 -1.39 -13.00
CA SER A 137 0.34 0.06 -13.20
C SER A 137 1.34 0.35 -14.33
N PHE A 138 2.45 -0.38 -14.39
CA PHE A 138 3.46 -0.27 -15.43
C PHE A 138 2.91 -0.59 -16.82
N ILE A 139 2.24 -1.74 -16.96
CA ILE A 139 1.61 -2.12 -18.24
C ILE A 139 0.58 -1.08 -18.65
N TYR A 140 -0.21 -0.57 -17.70
CA TYR A 140 -1.23 0.43 -17.97
C TYR A 140 -0.63 1.70 -18.59
N PHE A 141 0.39 2.30 -17.97
CA PHE A 141 0.96 3.54 -18.50
C PHE A 141 1.72 3.32 -19.81
N ILE A 142 2.40 2.17 -20.01
CA ILE A 142 3.02 1.83 -21.30
C ILE A 142 1.97 1.71 -22.41
N VAL A 143 0.88 0.99 -22.15
CA VAL A 143 -0.22 0.83 -23.12
C VAL A 143 -0.82 2.19 -23.49
N MET A 144 -1.00 3.09 -22.51
CA MET A 144 -1.54 4.42 -22.75
C MET A 144 -0.54 5.27 -23.55
N GLY A 145 0.75 5.25 -23.21
CA GLY A 145 1.78 5.94 -23.97
C GLY A 145 1.92 5.44 -25.41
N VAL A 146 1.86 4.11 -25.60
CA VAL A 146 1.87 3.51 -26.94
C VAL A 146 0.62 3.87 -27.74
N ARG A 147 -0.55 3.96 -27.09
CA ARG A 147 -1.79 4.40 -27.77
C ARG A 147 -1.76 5.87 -28.17
N ALA A 148 -1.13 6.72 -27.38
CA ALA A 148 -1.03 8.16 -27.63
C ALA A 148 -0.04 8.49 -28.75
N ARG A 149 1.14 7.83 -28.78
CA ARG A 149 2.29 8.18 -29.65
C ARG A 149 2.61 7.13 -30.70
N GLY A 150 1.94 5.97 -30.66
CA GLY A 150 2.35 4.78 -31.41
C GLY A 150 3.58 4.09 -30.82
N GLY A 151 3.76 2.78 -31.10
CA GLY A 151 4.83 2.00 -30.47
C GLY A 151 6.24 2.53 -30.73
N TRP A 152 6.55 2.87 -31.97
CA TRP A 152 7.84 3.44 -32.35
C TRP A 152 8.01 4.87 -31.86
N GLY A 153 6.92 5.67 -31.94
CA GLY A 153 6.89 7.03 -31.40
C GLY A 153 7.16 7.10 -29.90
N TYR A 154 6.60 6.18 -29.12
CA TYR A 154 6.81 6.09 -27.67
C TYR A 154 8.28 5.78 -27.33
N ILE A 155 8.90 4.82 -28.02
CA ILE A 155 10.31 4.48 -27.80
C ILE A 155 11.23 5.67 -28.17
N LYS A 156 10.91 6.37 -29.24
CA LYS A 156 11.68 7.55 -29.68
C LYS A 156 11.48 8.75 -28.74
N SER A 157 10.29 8.91 -28.16
CA SER A 157 9.98 10.02 -27.23
C SER A 157 10.63 9.92 -25.85
N LEU A 158 11.30 8.80 -25.54
CA LEU A 158 12.14 8.71 -24.34
C LEU A 158 13.37 9.64 -24.42
N ALA A 159 13.77 10.07 -25.65
CA ALA A 159 14.78 11.11 -25.80
C ALA A 159 14.10 12.45 -26.07
N PRO A 160 14.40 13.54 -25.35
CA PRO A 160 13.89 14.87 -25.64
C PRO A 160 14.32 15.33 -27.04
N ALA A 161 13.42 16.00 -27.75
CA ALA A 161 13.72 16.58 -29.06
C ALA A 161 14.68 17.77 -28.94
N GLY A 162 15.53 17.98 -29.95
CA GLY A 162 16.43 19.15 -30.04
C GLY A 162 17.83 18.98 -29.40
N LEU A 163 18.20 17.77 -28.94
CA LEU A 163 19.52 17.52 -28.39
C LEU A 163 20.51 17.00 -29.42
N PRO A 164 21.84 17.30 -29.30
CA PRO A 164 22.89 16.69 -30.12
C PRO A 164 22.86 15.16 -29.98
N ALA A 165 23.10 14.45 -31.11
CA ALA A 165 22.98 13.00 -31.19
C ALA A 165 23.66 12.20 -30.04
N PRO A 166 24.90 12.48 -29.63
CA PRO A 166 25.54 11.73 -28.53
C PRO A 166 24.84 11.93 -27.19
N MET A 167 24.29 13.13 -26.94
CA MET A 167 23.58 13.46 -25.69
C MET A 167 22.17 12.85 -25.68
N ALA A 168 21.50 12.81 -26.83
CA ALA A 168 20.20 12.18 -26.98
C ALA A 168 20.25 10.66 -26.67
N ILE A 169 21.30 9.97 -27.12
CA ILE A 169 21.49 8.54 -26.86
C ILE A 169 21.70 8.28 -25.36
N LEU A 170 22.54 9.11 -24.70
CA LEU A 170 22.79 8.97 -23.27
C LEU A 170 21.50 9.15 -22.43
N ILE A 171 20.73 10.20 -22.73
CA ILE A 171 19.47 10.48 -22.05
C ILE A 171 18.45 9.38 -22.33
N TRP A 172 18.35 8.89 -23.56
CA TRP A 172 17.47 7.78 -23.90
C TRP A 172 17.76 6.52 -23.07
N VAL A 173 19.03 6.16 -22.90
CA VAL A 173 19.43 5.02 -22.06
C VAL A 173 19.03 5.25 -20.61
N ILE A 174 19.31 6.44 -20.06
CA ILE A 174 18.95 6.78 -18.68
C ILE A 174 17.43 6.71 -18.48
N GLU A 175 16.64 7.28 -19.41
CA GLU A 175 15.17 7.28 -19.30
C GLU A 175 14.59 5.88 -19.46
N LEU A 176 15.19 5.02 -20.30
CA LEU A 176 14.81 3.62 -20.41
C LEU A 176 15.00 2.89 -19.08
N PHE A 177 16.19 3.03 -18.45
CA PHE A 177 16.44 2.44 -17.13
C PHE A 177 15.52 3.03 -16.04
N SER A 178 15.34 4.34 -16.04
CA SER A 178 14.42 5.03 -15.13
C SER A 178 13.01 4.45 -15.23
N THR A 179 12.51 4.30 -16.46
CA THR A 179 11.16 3.75 -16.71
C THR A 179 11.01 2.32 -16.21
N LEU A 180 12.04 1.48 -16.36
CA LEU A 180 12.04 0.10 -15.84
C LEU A 180 12.13 0.04 -14.30
N LEU A 181 12.83 1.00 -13.68
CA LEU A 181 12.97 1.05 -12.22
C LEU A 181 11.70 1.58 -11.53
N ARG A 182 10.85 2.33 -12.19
CA ARG A 182 9.60 2.88 -11.63
C ARG A 182 8.73 1.82 -10.94
N PRO A 183 8.35 0.70 -11.58
CA PRO A 183 7.53 -0.32 -10.93
C PRO A 183 8.27 -1.03 -9.78
N ILE A 184 9.58 -1.22 -9.91
CA ILE A 184 10.39 -1.88 -8.87
C ILE A 184 10.39 -1.05 -7.59
N THR A 185 10.69 0.24 -7.71
CA THR A 185 10.71 1.16 -6.55
C THR A 185 9.34 1.30 -5.92
N LEU A 186 8.26 1.30 -6.73
CA LEU A 186 6.89 1.37 -6.27
C LEU A 186 6.49 0.13 -5.47
N ALA A 187 6.83 -1.07 -5.97
CA ALA A 187 6.57 -2.35 -5.31
C ALA A 187 7.34 -2.47 -4.00
N ILE A 188 8.65 -2.19 -4.01
CA ILE A 188 9.51 -2.28 -2.83
C ILE A 188 9.05 -1.30 -1.75
N ARG A 189 8.70 -0.07 -2.11
CA ARG A 189 8.22 0.94 -1.16
C ARG A 189 6.97 0.46 -0.43
N LEU A 190 5.98 -0.07 -1.16
CA LEU A 190 4.74 -0.55 -0.57
C LEU A 190 5.00 -1.76 0.33
N PHE A 191 5.79 -2.72 -0.13
CA PHE A 191 6.14 -3.91 0.62
C PHE A 191 6.93 -3.58 1.90
N CYS A 192 8.06 -2.85 1.78
CA CYS A 192 8.93 -2.54 2.91
C CYS A 192 8.20 -1.75 4.00
N ASN A 193 7.33 -0.82 3.60
CA ASN A 193 6.57 -0.03 4.56
C ASN A 193 5.63 -0.91 5.39
N MET A 194 4.83 -1.77 4.75
CA MET A 194 3.93 -2.67 5.45
C MET A 194 4.69 -3.71 6.29
N TYR A 195 5.75 -4.29 5.74
CA TYR A 195 6.56 -5.30 6.43
C TYR A 195 7.26 -4.72 7.68
N ALA A 196 7.91 -3.56 7.54
CA ALA A 196 8.60 -2.89 8.64
C ALA A 196 7.61 -2.46 9.75
N GLY A 197 6.48 -1.86 9.38
CA GLY A 197 5.44 -1.44 10.32
C GLY A 197 4.93 -2.60 11.17
N HIS A 198 4.65 -3.74 10.56
CA HIS A 198 4.22 -4.94 11.28
C HIS A 198 5.28 -5.48 12.25
N ILE A 199 6.55 -5.51 11.84
CA ILE A 199 7.65 -5.94 12.75
C ILE A 199 7.74 -5.00 13.94
N VAL A 200 7.69 -3.69 13.71
CA VAL A 200 7.75 -2.70 14.80
C VAL A 200 6.55 -2.86 15.73
N MET A 201 5.32 -2.85 15.22
CA MET A 201 4.12 -3.05 16.04
C MET A 201 4.19 -4.35 16.85
N GLY A 202 4.55 -5.47 16.21
CA GLY A 202 4.69 -6.77 16.85
C GLY A 202 5.75 -6.78 17.95
N THR A 203 6.90 -6.16 17.71
CA THR A 203 8.00 -6.09 18.72
C THR A 203 7.56 -5.32 19.95
N PHE A 204 6.90 -4.17 19.79
CA PHE A 204 6.40 -3.39 20.93
C PHE A 204 5.23 -4.07 21.64
N ALA A 205 4.39 -4.84 20.93
CA ALA A 205 3.35 -5.65 21.53
C ALA A 205 3.95 -6.78 22.39
N ILE A 206 5.01 -7.45 21.90
CA ILE A 206 5.76 -8.46 22.66
C ILE A 206 6.38 -7.84 23.92
N LEU A 207 7.03 -6.68 23.80
CA LEU A 207 7.58 -5.96 24.95
C LEU A 207 6.51 -5.67 25.99
N ALA A 208 5.37 -5.13 25.59
CA ALA A 208 4.26 -4.86 26.50
C ALA A 208 3.77 -6.13 27.20
N SER A 209 3.63 -7.25 26.47
CA SER A 209 3.17 -8.53 27.03
C SER A 209 4.17 -9.13 28.02
N LEU A 210 5.47 -9.12 27.69
CA LEU A 210 6.53 -9.66 28.54
C LEU A 210 6.60 -8.99 29.93
N PHE A 211 6.36 -7.69 29.99
CA PHE A 211 6.36 -6.94 31.23
C PHE A 211 5.01 -7.04 32.00
N PHE A 212 3.93 -7.39 31.31
CA PHE A 212 2.61 -7.55 31.91
C PHE A 212 2.35 -8.96 32.41
N GLU A 213 2.88 -9.99 31.77
CA GLU A 213 2.64 -11.41 32.06
C GLU A 213 2.94 -11.80 33.53
N PRO A 214 4.05 -11.34 34.16
CA PRO A 214 4.32 -11.66 35.59
C PRO A 214 3.23 -11.20 36.57
N LEU A 215 2.52 -10.10 36.24
CA LEU A 215 1.41 -9.63 37.08
C LEU A 215 0.21 -10.59 37.08
N LEU A 216 -0.02 -11.26 35.91
CA LEU A 216 -1.10 -12.23 35.78
C LEU A 216 -0.79 -13.55 36.49
N GLN A 217 0.50 -13.90 36.65
CA GLN A 217 0.93 -15.14 37.29
C GLN A 217 1.04 -15.00 38.82
N GLN A 218 1.60 -13.90 39.31
CA GLN A 218 1.79 -13.64 40.74
C GLN A 218 1.71 -12.12 41.04
N VAL A 219 0.83 -11.76 41.97
CA VAL A 219 0.69 -10.37 42.43
C VAL A 219 1.79 -10.04 43.45
N THR A 220 2.97 -9.65 42.96
CA THR A 220 4.10 -9.21 43.77
C THR A 220 4.43 -7.74 43.53
N ALA A 221 5.12 -7.09 44.47
CA ALA A 221 5.56 -5.68 44.28
C ALA A 221 6.44 -5.51 43.03
N ALA A 222 7.27 -6.51 42.70
CA ALA A 222 8.08 -6.52 41.49
C ALA A 222 7.22 -6.63 40.21
N ALA A 223 6.14 -7.43 40.26
CA ALA A 223 5.19 -7.57 39.14
C ALA A 223 4.41 -6.26 38.91
N PHE A 224 4.08 -5.52 39.98
CA PHE A 224 3.50 -4.17 39.81
C PHE A 224 4.47 -3.19 39.15
N GLY A 225 5.76 -3.23 39.47
CA GLY A 225 6.79 -2.44 38.79
C GLY A 225 6.86 -2.78 37.30
N GLY A 226 6.79 -4.07 36.95
CA GLY A 226 6.71 -4.55 35.56
C GLY A 226 5.48 -4.04 34.83
N ALA A 227 4.31 -4.05 35.47
CA ALA A 227 3.08 -3.55 34.86
C ALA A 227 3.13 -2.05 34.56
N VAL A 228 3.80 -1.23 35.37
CA VAL A 228 3.99 0.20 35.09
C VAL A 228 4.87 0.37 33.84
N VAL A 229 5.93 -0.43 33.71
CA VAL A 229 6.78 -0.44 32.50
C VAL A 229 5.99 -0.93 31.28
N SER A 230 5.15 -1.95 31.42
CA SER A 230 4.25 -2.41 30.36
C SER A 230 3.30 -1.31 29.89
N ALA A 231 2.73 -0.51 30.81
CA ALA A 231 1.88 0.62 30.45
C ALA A 231 2.62 1.66 29.58
N ALA A 232 3.91 1.90 29.86
CA ALA A 232 4.73 2.77 29.02
C ALA A 232 4.91 2.18 27.59
N TRP A 233 5.17 0.87 27.47
CA TRP A 233 5.25 0.21 26.16
C TRP A 233 3.93 0.23 25.40
N ILE A 234 2.80 0.07 26.08
CA ILE A 234 1.46 0.20 25.47
C ILE A 234 1.24 1.63 24.97
N ALA A 235 1.64 2.66 25.71
CA ALA A 235 1.53 4.04 25.26
C ALA A 235 2.36 4.29 23.97
N VAL A 236 3.58 3.77 23.91
CA VAL A 236 4.41 3.84 22.69
C VAL A 236 3.76 3.07 21.56
N LEU A 237 3.22 1.88 21.81
CA LEU A 237 2.53 1.06 20.82
C LEU A 237 1.33 1.81 20.22
N ILE A 238 0.54 2.51 21.03
CA ILE A 238 -0.58 3.34 20.53
C ILE A 238 -0.09 4.44 19.60
N ILE A 239 1.03 5.10 19.94
CA ILE A 239 1.63 6.11 19.06
C ILE A 239 2.07 5.49 17.74
N ILE A 240 2.69 4.31 17.79
CA ILE A 240 3.11 3.57 16.58
C ILE A 240 1.90 3.23 15.72
N TYR A 241 0.78 2.77 16.29
CA TYR A 241 -0.45 2.51 15.54
C TYR A 241 -0.99 3.77 14.84
N LEU A 242 -0.97 4.93 15.52
CA LEU A 242 -1.39 6.20 14.90
C LEU A 242 -0.50 6.59 13.73
N VAL A 243 0.81 6.44 13.88
CA VAL A 243 1.78 6.68 12.80
C VAL A 243 1.53 5.71 11.65
N GLU A 244 1.29 4.43 11.92
CA GLU A 244 1.07 3.41 10.89
C GLU A 244 -0.21 3.65 10.09
N ILE A 245 -1.28 4.12 10.73
CA ILE A 245 -2.51 4.56 10.04
C ILE A 245 -2.19 5.71 9.07
N LEU A 246 -1.45 6.71 9.54
CA LEU A 246 -1.05 7.85 8.71
C LEU A 246 -0.22 7.38 7.50
N VAL A 247 0.76 6.52 7.76
CA VAL A 247 1.64 5.97 6.75
C VAL A 247 0.87 5.11 5.73
N ALA A 248 -0.10 4.31 6.17
CA ALA A 248 -0.97 3.53 5.29
C ALA A 248 -1.75 4.40 4.29
N VAL A 249 -2.27 5.55 4.76
CA VAL A 249 -2.98 6.52 3.90
C VAL A 249 -2.01 7.20 2.93
N ILE A 250 -0.87 7.69 3.44
CA ILE A 250 0.17 8.33 2.61
C ILE A 250 0.67 7.35 1.55
N GLN A 251 0.84 6.08 1.87
CA GLN A 251 1.32 5.08 0.92
C GLN A 251 0.32 4.82 -0.21
N ALA A 252 -0.98 4.75 0.09
CA ALA A 252 -2.03 4.65 -0.92
C ALA A 252 -2.04 5.90 -1.84
N TYR A 253 -1.90 7.08 -1.23
CA TYR A 253 -1.79 8.35 -1.95
C TYR A 253 -0.57 8.37 -2.87
N VAL A 254 0.62 8.08 -2.37
CA VAL A 254 1.87 8.13 -3.15
C VAL A 254 1.84 7.11 -4.30
N PHE A 255 1.28 5.91 -4.07
CA PHE A 255 1.17 4.91 -5.13
C PHE A 255 0.27 5.41 -6.27
N ALA A 256 -0.91 5.93 -5.93
CA ALA A 256 -1.86 6.48 -6.91
C ALA A 256 -1.31 7.74 -7.60
N LEU A 257 -0.65 8.64 -6.84
CA LEU A 257 0.00 9.84 -7.35
C LEU A 257 1.05 9.52 -8.41
N LEU A 258 1.98 8.61 -8.09
CA LEU A 258 3.03 8.22 -9.03
C LEU A 258 2.45 7.52 -10.26
N SER A 259 1.43 6.68 -10.09
CA SER A 259 0.73 6.07 -11.23
C SER A 259 0.07 7.13 -12.13
N ALA A 260 -0.54 8.16 -11.55
CA ALA A 260 -1.14 9.27 -12.28
C ALA A 260 -0.09 10.10 -13.04
N VAL A 261 1.04 10.43 -12.37
CA VAL A 261 2.16 11.15 -12.97
C VAL A 261 2.75 10.37 -14.16
N TYR A 262 2.94 9.04 -13.99
CA TYR A 262 3.50 8.22 -15.08
C TYR A 262 2.56 8.12 -16.28
N VAL A 263 1.26 8.01 -16.04
CA VAL A 263 0.27 8.02 -17.13
C VAL A 263 0.23 9.39 -17.83
N SER A 264 0.22 10.48 -17.07
CA SER A 264 0.28 11.83 -17.61
C SER A 264 1.52 12.03 -18.48
N SER A 265 2.71 11.74 -17.94
CA SER A 265 3.97 11.85 -18.69
C SER A 265 4.03 10.98 -19.96
N ALA A 266 3.37 9.81 -19.94
CA ALA A 266 3.33 8.93 -21.10
C ALA A 266 2.39 9.43 -22.21
N GLU A 267 1.28 10.12 -21.85
CA GLU A 267 0.29 10.66 -22.79
C GLU A 267 0.53 12.13 -23.18
N ASP A 268 1.28 12.91 -22.37
CA ASP A 268 1.63 14.29 -22.73
C ASP A 268 2.43 14.29 -24.02
N VAL A 269 1.73 14.56 -25.11
CA VAL A 269 2.34 14.90 -26.37
C VAL A 269 2.69 16.39 -26.25
N GLU A 270 3.95 16.70 -25.96
CA GLU A 270 4.41 18.08 -26.18
C GLU A 270 4.04 18.45 -27.60
N GLU A 271 3.17 19.46 -27.73
CA GLU A 271 2.90 20.11 -28.99
C GLU A 271 4.23 20.72 -29.51
N SER A 272 4.92 19.97 -30.35
CA SER A 272 6.13 20.40 -31.06
C SER A 272 5.79 21.18 -32.29
#